data_212a96ee3c60cf8109e552136d554055
#
_entry.id   212a96ee3c60cf8109e552136d554055
#
_cell.length_a   1.000
_cell.length_b   1.000
_cell.length_c   1.000
_cell.angle_alpha   90.00
_cell.angle_beta   90.00
_cell.angle_gamma   90.00
#
_symmetry.space_group_name_H-M   'P 1'
#
loop_
_entity.id
_entity.type
_entity.pdbx_description
1 polymer ?
#
loop_
_entity_poly.entity_id
_entity_poly.type
_entity_poly.pdbx_seq_one_letter_code
_entity_poly.pdbx_strand_id
1 'polypeptide(L)'
;QEDYIKIKGEYRVRTELRNGYRTLVTDSSKSAFFIGQRARLVFDFKKEKIKLYFSIQDARTWGDEEQRKDLSGLQVNELWSELGFKKGFSMKLGRQELVYDDHRLLGNLDWANLTISHDALLIKYANDSNKLKWHIGGAFNQIGEPLSGTKYTLKNYKVLGFTWVKKDFKNGHSITGIAIANGLNSTVLNSSKIKATCTFGPLYNYNLNGWKGTLGAYFQGGKTENN
;
A
#
# COMPACT_ATOMS: atom_id res chain seq x y z
N GLN A 1 7.70 10.69 -23.26
CA GLN A 1 8.48 10.60 -22.00
C GLN A 1 9.80 9.92 -22.34
N GLU A 2 10.92 10.49 -21.86
CA GLU A 2 12.26 9.99 -22.13
C GLU A 2 12.53 8.66 -21.42
N ASP A 3 13.39 7.84 -22.02
CA ASP A 3 13.94 6.63 -21.40
C ASP A 3 14.89 7.01 -20.26
N TYR A 4 14.90 6.25 -19.18
CA TYR A 4 15.78 6.54 -18.05
C TYR A 4 16.14 5.30 -17.23
N ILE A 5 17.27 5.39 -16.54
CA ILE A 5 17.65 4.54 -15.41
C ILE A 5 17.93 5.46 -14.23
N LYS A 6 17.25 5.23 -13.11
CA LYS A 6 17.46 5.99 -11.87
C LYS A 6 17.75 5.04 -10.72
N ILE A 7 18.84 5.33 -10.02
CA ILE A 7 19.20 4.62 -8.78
C ILE A 7 19.07 5.62 -7.64
N LYS A 8 18.38 5.25 -6.56
CA LYS A 8 18.17 6.07 -5.38
C LYS A 8 18.49 5.28 -4.13
N GLY A 9 19.14 5.92 -3.17
CA GLY A 9 19.34 5.43 -1.82
C GLY A 9 18.52 6.24 -0.82
N GLU A 10 17.94 5.58 0.17
CA GLU A 10 17.32 6.21 1.32
C GLU A 10 17.94 5.60 2.58
N TYR A 11 18.36 6.45 3.50
CA TYR A 11 18.76 6.04 4.84
C TYR A 11 18.02 6.91 5.84
N ARG A 12 17.21 6.28 6.69
CA ARG A 12 16.41 6.94 7.71
C ARG A 12 16.65 6.32 9.07
N VAL A 13 17.07 7.14 10.01
CA VAL A 13 17.21 6.79 11.43
C VAL A 13 16.17 7.57 12.22
N ARG A 14 15.52 6.93 13.17
CA ARG A 14 14.53 7.54 14.05
C ARG A 14 14.74 7.07 15.48
N THR A 15 15.04 8.02 16.36
CA THR A 15 15.10 7.79 17.80
C THR A 15 13.74 8.11 18.41
N GLU A 16 13.22 7.21 19.23
CA GLU A 16 11.94 7.38 19.91
C GLU A 16 12.06 7.14 21.40
N LEU A 17 11.45 8.04 22.17
CA LEU A 17 11.13 7.85 23.57
C LEU A 17 9.61 7.77 23.70
N ARG A 18 9.10 6.65 24.17
CA ARG A 18 7.67 6.40 24.35
C ARG A 18 7.32 6.30 25.82
N ASN A 19 6.36 7.12 26.25
CA ASN A 19 5.76 7.03 27.57
C ASN A 19 4.23 7.04 27.39
N GLY A 20 3.59 5.89 27.59
CA GLY A 20 2.14 5.73 27.38
C GLY A 20 1.68 5.68 25.91
N TYR A 21 2.51 5.22 24.99
CA TYR A 21 2.15 5.05 23.57
C TYR A 21 1.02 4.03 23.41
N ARG A 22 -0.11 4.42 22.78
CA ARG A 22 -1.38 3.65 22.60
C ARG A 22 -2.13 3.28 23.88
N THR A 23 -1.58 3.53 25.04
CA THR A 23 -2.22 3.29 26.34
C THR A 23 -1.98 4.48 27.25
N LEU A 24 -2.87 4.71 28.19
CA LEU A 24 -2.66 5.73 29.22
C LEU A 24 -1.50 5.31 30.13
N VAL A 25 -0.72 6.29 30.56
CA VAL A 25 0.35 6.08 31.54
C VAL A 25 -0.28 5.73 32.90
N THR A 26 0.26 4.71 33.54
CA THR A 26 -0.06 4.31 34.91
C THR A 26 1.20 4.40 35.76
N ASP A 27 1.09 4.37 37.09
CA ASP A 27 2.23 4.42 38.01
C ASP A 27 3.27 3.29 37.78
N SER A 28 2.84 2.19 37.18
CA SER A 28 3.71 1.06 36.81
C SER A 28 4.28 1.16 35.38
N SER A 29 3.90 2.16 34.60
CA SER A 29 4.35 2.32 33.22
C SER A 29 5.83 2.71 33.17
N LYS A 30 6.61 2.00 32.36
CA LYS A 30 8.02 2.35 32.10
C LYS A 30 8.16 2.94 30.71
N SER A 31 8.93 4.00 30.59
CA SER A 31 9.28 4.58 29.30
C SER A 31 10.12 3.61 28.47
N ALA A 32 9.82 3.52 27.17
CA ALA A 32 10.61 2.77 26.22
C ALA A 32 11.47 3.71 25.37
N PHE A 33 12.73 3.37 25.20
CA PHE A 33 13.66 4.07 24.31
C PHE A 33 14.19 3.09 23.28
N PHE A 34 14.19 3.50 22.00
CA PHE A 34 14.74 2.69 20.92
C PHE A 34 15.13 3.55 19.71
N ILE A 35 16.01 3.00 18.89
CA ILE A 35 16.45 3.60 17.63
C ILE A 35 16.04 2.65 16.51
N GLY A 36 15.16 3.11 15.63
CA GLY A 36 14.77 2.40 14.42
C GLY A 36 15.54 2.95 13.22
N GLN A 37 15.87 2.08 12.27
CA GLN A 37 16.46 2.47 10.99
C GLN A 37 15.73 1.84 9.82
N ARG A 38 15.81 2.49 8.67
CA ARG A 38 15.50 1.93 7.35
C ARG A 38 16.60 2.36 6.37
N ALA A 39 17.20 1.39 5.72
CA ALA A 39 18.05 1.58 4.54
C ALA A 39 17.33 0.99 3.33
N ARG A 40 17.15 1.74 2.25
CA ARG A 40 16.45 1.31 1.04
C ARG A 40 17.27 1.67 -0.20
N LEU A 41 17.38 0.73 -1.13
CA LEU A 41 17.93 0.95 -2.44
C LEU A 41 16.84 0.73 -3.49
N VAL A 42 16.73 1.68 -4.43
CA VAL A 42 15.69 1.71 -5.46
C VAL A 42 16.32 1.76 -6.83
N PHE A 43 15.84 0.91 -7.74
CA PHE A 43 16.10 0.93 -9.16
C PHE A 43 14.78 1.24 -9.89
N ASP A 44 14.76 2.34 -10.64
CA ASP A 44 13.61 2.76 -11.45
C ASP A 44 14.07 2.87 -12.90
N PHE A 45 13.63 1.94 -13.72
CA PHE A 45 13.98 1.83 -15.12
C PHE A 45 12.75 2.05 -15.99
N LYS A 46 12.94 2.82 -17.06
CA LYS A 46 11.92 3.01 -18.09
C LYS A 46 12.57 3.00 -19.47
N LYS A 47 11.99 2.22 -20.37
CA LYS A 47 12.32 2.21 -21.79
C LYS A 47 11.04 2.08 -22.60
N GLU A 48 10.77 3.06 -23.46
CA GLU A 48 9.57 3.11 -24.30
C GLU A 48 8.28 2.93 -23.48
N LYS A 49 7.62 1.77 -23.62
CA LYS A 49 6.36 1.42 -22.96
C LYS A 49 6.53 0.58 -21.72
N ILE A 50 7.76 0.16 -21.40
CA ILE A 50 8.06 -0.72 -20.27
C ILE A 50 8.65 0.12 -19.15
N LYS A 51 8.12 -0.07 -17.95
CA LYS A 51 8.69 0.44 -16.72
C LYS A 51 8.93 -0.72 -15.76
N LEU A 52 10.14 -0.79 -15.18
CA LEU A 52 10.52 -1.74 -14.15
C LEU A 52 10.90 -0.97 -12.90
N TYR A 53 10.46 -1.45 -11.77
CA TYR A 53 10.81 -0.86 -10.49
C TYR A 53 11.17 -1.97 -9.51
N PHE A 54 12.29 -1.80 -8.85
CA PHE A 54 12.78 -2.73 -7.86
C PHE A 54 13.28 -1.95 -6.65
N SER A 55 12.84 -2.29 -5.47
CA SER A 55 13.37 -1.75 -4.23
C SER A 55 13.58 -2.84 -3.18
N ILE A 56 14.77 -2.82 -2.60
CA ILE A 56 15.15 -3.64 -1.45
C ILE A 56 15.37 -2.75 -0.25
N GLN A 57 15.05 -3.26 0.92
CA GLN A 57 15.24 -2.53 2.16
C GLN A 57 15.72 -3.43 3.29
N ASP A 58 16.44 -2.82 4.21
CA ASP A 58 16.68 -3.31 5.55
C ASP A 58 16.01 -2.36 6.54
N ALA A 59 15.13 -2.88 7.38
CA ALA A 59 14.41 -2.09 8.38
C ALA A 59 14.42 -2.84 9.72
N ARG A 60 15.10 -2.25 10.70
CA ARG A 60 15.34 -2.87 12.00
C ARG A 60 15.35 -1.86 13.14
N THR A 61 15.27 -2.35 14.37
CA THR A 61 15.63 -1.62 15.57
C THR A 61 17.10 -1.92 15.92
N TRP A 62 17.86 -0.93 16.34
CA TRP A 62 19.25 -1.14 16.70
C TRP A 62 19.36 -2.13 17.88
N GLY A 63 20.24 -3.11 17.74
CA GLY A 63 20.44 -4.16 18.74
C GLY A 63 19.40 -5.30 18.71
N ASP A 64 18.43 -5.25 17.81
CA ASP A 64 17.41 -6.29 17.65
C ASP A 64 17.95 -7.56 16.98
N GLU A 65 19.06 -7.46 16.28
CA GLU A 65 19.73 -8.57 15.62
C GLU A 65 21.02 -8.93 16.35
N GLU A 66 21.29 -10.24 16.42
CA GLU A 66 22.56 -10.75 16.91
C GLU A 66 23.73 -10.25 16.07
N GLN A 67 24.89 -9.99 16.69
CA GLN A 67 26.10 -9.51 15.98
C GLN A 67 26.59 -10.52 14.92
N ARG A 68 26.33 -11.80 15.12
CA ARG A 68 26.65 -12.90 14.19
C ARG A 68 25.36 -13.60 13.79
N LYS A 69 24.78 -13.18 12.67
CA LYS A 69 23.55 -13.70 12.14
C LYS A 69 23.76 -14.25 10.73
N ASP A 70 23.34 -15.49 10.50
CA ASP A 70 23.44 -16.14 9.19
C ASP A 70 22.31 -15.77 8.22
N LEU A 71 21.24 -15.13 8.72
CA LEU A 71 20.09 -14.76 7.91
C LEU A 71 20.15 -13.28 7.51
N SER A 72 19.89 -13.00 6.23
CA SER A 72 19.79 -11.62 5.73
C SER A 72 18.54 -10.94 6.25
N GLY A 73 18.67 -9.70 6.74
CA GLY A 73 17.55 -8.80 7.05
C GLY A 73 16.96 -8.10 5.81
N LEU A 74 17.54 -8.30 4.63
CA LEU A 74 17.08 -7.66 3.40
C LEU A 74 15.72 -8.19 2.96
N GLN A 75 14.83 -7.26 2.63
CA GLN A 75 13.47 -7.55 2.16
C GLN A 75 13.22 -6.86 0.82
N VAL A 76 12.50 -7.53 -0.07
CA VAL A 76 11.95 -6.90 -1.26
C VAL A 76 10.75 -6.07 -0.83
N ASN A 77 10.88 -4.75 -0.94
CA ASN A 77 9.78 -3.82 -0.65
C ASN A 77 8.82 -3.73 -1.84
N GLU A 78 9.37 -3.44 -3.03
CA GLU A 78 8.62 -3.47 -4.28
C GLU A 78 9.41 -4.17 -5.38
N LEU A 79 8.70 -4.90 -6.23
CA LEU A 79 9.21 -5.49 -7.46
C LEU A 79 8.05 -5.63 -8.44
N TRP A 80 7.97 -4.72 -9.41
CA TRP A 80 6.89 -4.72 -10.36
C TRP A 80 7.32 -4.24 -11.75
N SER A 81 6.53 -4.63 -12.74
CA SER A 81 6.62 -4.12 -14.10
C SER A 81 5.33 -3.44 -14.51
N GLU A 82 5.43 -2.40 -15.34
CA GLU A 82 4.31 -1.73 -15.97
C GLU A 82 4.52 -1.69 -17.48
N LEU A 83 3.51 -2.16 -18.24
CA LEU A 83 3.49 -2.15 -19.68
C LEU A 83 2.42 -1.17 -20.17
N GLY A 84 2.84 -0.16 -20.93
CA GLY A 84 1.96 0.81 -21.57
C GLY A 84 1.37 0.28 -22.87
N PHE A 85 0.07 0.49 -23.06
CA PHE A 85 -0.66 0.19 -24.29
C PHE A 85 -1.05 1.47 -25.04
N LYS A 86 -1.72 1.31 -26.17
CA LYS A 86 -2.32 2.43 -26.90
C LYS A 86 -3.50 3.03 -26.12
N LYS A 87 -3.86 4.25 -26.44
CA LYS A 87 -5.03 4.97 -25.91
C LYS A 87 -5.02 5.22 -24.39
N GLY A 88 -3.84 5.34 -23.77
CA GLY A 88 -3.71 5.68 -22.35
C GLY A 88 -3.89 4.54 -21.38
N PHE A 89 -3.98 3.29 -21.84
CA PHE A 89 -4.02 2.12 -20.98
C PHE A 89 -2.62 1.66 -20.59
N SER A 90 -2.48 1.13 -19.36
CA SER A 90 -1.31 0.36 -18.93
C SER A 90 -1.71 -0.75 -17.97
N MET A 91 -0.84 -1.75 -17.83
CA MET A 91 -0.97 -2.86 -16.89
C MET A 91 0.26 -2.90 -16.01
N LYS A 92 0.07 -2.90 -14.69
CA LYS A 92 1.12 -2.99 -13.67
C LYS A 92 0.94 -4.28 -12.88
N LEU A 93 1.99 -5.09 -12.81
CA LEU A 93 1.98 -6.40 -12.14
C LEU A 93 3.19 -6.55 -11.24
N GLY A 94 2.99 -7.11 -10.07
CA GLY A 94 4.01 -7.48 -9.10
C GLY A 94 3.76 -6.89 -7.72
N ARG A 95 4.81 -7.01 -6.86
CA ARG A 95 4.78 -6.49 -5.50
C ARG A 95 4.91 -4.96 -5.52
N GLN A 96 3.89 -4.27 -5.06
CA GLN A 96 3.76 -2.82 -5.20
C GLN A 96 3.02 -2.18 -4.04
N GLU A 97 3.33 -0.94 -3.75
CA GLU A 97 2.54 -0.10 -2.86
C GLU A 97 1.26 0.35 -3.57
N LEU A 98 0.12 0.26 -2.88
CA LEU A 98 -1.15 0.80 -3.32
C LEU A 98 -1.42 2.08 -2.54
N VAL A 99 -1.22 3.22 -3.21
CA VAL A 99 -1.31 4.54 -2.58
C VAL A 99 -2.32 5.38 -3.34
N TYR A 100 -3.44 5.67 -2.70
CA TYR A 100 -4.55 6.41 -3.29
C TYR A 100 -5.07 7.49 -2.34
N ASP A 101 -5.42 8.62 -2.92
CA ASP A 101 -6.04 9.77 -2.25
C ASP A 101 -5.26 10.24 -0.99
N ASP A 102 -5.91 10.26 0.16
CA ASP A 102 -5.35 10.67 1.45
C ASP A 102 -4.75 9.51 2.27
N HIS A 103 -4.55 8.35 1.63
CA HIS A 103 -3.96 7.13 2.20
C HIS A 103 -4.76 6.47 3.33
N ARG A 104 -6.02 6.88 3.57
CA ARG A 104 -6.86 6.29 4.63
C ARG A 104 -7.27 4.86 4.32
N LEU A 105 -7.66 4.58 3.07
CA LEU A 105 -8.15 3.27 2.67
C LEU A 105 -7.04 2.41 2.05
N LEU A 106 -6.28 2.98 1.12
CA LEU A 106 -5.11 2.36 0.50
C LEU A 106 -3.92 3.30 0.67
N GLY A 107 -2.96 2.89 1.49
CA GLY A 107 -1.76 3.64 1.80
C GLY A 107 -0.60 2.73 2.18
N ASN A 108 0.61 3.23 2.07
CA ASN A 108 1.84 2.45 2.24
C ASN A 108 2.45 2.55 3.63
N LEU A 109 1.93 3.40 4.54
CA LEU A 109 2.49 3.68 5.87
C LEU A 109 3.97 4.11 5.83
N ASP A 110 4.36 4.97 4.88
CA ASP A 110 5.77 5.35 4.70
C ASP A 110 6.39 6.03 5.92
N TRP A 111 5.59 6.56 6.83
CA TRP A 111 6.04 7.07 8.13
C TRP A 111 6.57 5.97 9.06
N ALA A 112 6.18 4.70 8.87
CA ALA A 112 6.70 3.56 9.62
C ALA A 112 8.06 3.09 9.05
N ASN A 113 8.79 2.26 9.79
CA ASN A 113 10.03 1.67 9.28
C ASN A 113 9.75 0.68 8.14
N LEU A 114 8.70 -0.13 8.30
CA LEU A 114 8.21 -1.03 7.25
C LEU A 114 7.02 -0.39 6.53
N THR A 115 7.04 -0.40 5.21
CA THR A 115 5.89 0.00 4.38
C THR A 115 5.01 -1.20 4.05
N ILE A 116 3.79 -0.92 3.58
CA ILE A 116 2.85 -1.95 3.13
C ILE A 116 2.93 -2.08 1.62
N SER A 117 3.23 -3.29 1.15
CA SER A 117 3.21 -3.65 -0.27
C SER A 117 2.27 -4.83 -0.50
N HIS A 118 1.72 -4.92 -1.70
CA HIS A 118 0.75 -5.91 -2.13
C HIS A 118 1.23 -6.61 -3.40
N ASP A 119 1.07 -7.92 -3.47
CA ASP A 119 1.24 -8.67 -4.71
C ASP A 119 -0.04 -8.52 -5.53
N ALA A 120 -0.01 -7.65 -6.54
CA ALA A 120 -1.21 -7.13 -7.20
C ALA A 120 -1.04 -6.98 -8.71
N LEU A 121 -2.18 -7.06 -9.40
CA LEU A 121 -2.37 -6.68 -10.79
C LEU A 121 -3.25 -5.43 -10.86
N LEU A 122 -2.80 -4.41 -11.61
CA LEU A 122 -3.56 -3.20 -11.89
C LEU A 122 -3.69 -2.99 -13.39
N ILE A 123 -4.89 -2.65 -13.82
CA ILE A 123 -5.16 -2.05 -15.13
C ILE A 123 -5.42 -0.57 -14.88
N LYS A 124 -4.72 0.28 -15.60
CA LYS A 124 -4.76 1.72 -15.43
C LYS A 124 -5.14 2.37 -16.76
N TYR A 125 -5.96 3.38 -16.67
CA TYR A 125 -6.28 4.27 -17.78
C TYR A 125 -6.00 5.71 -17.38
N ALA A 126 -5.34 6.46 -18.25
CA ALA A 126 -5.12 7.89 -18.09
C ALA A 126 -5.38 8.62 -19.42
N ASN A 127 -6.15 9.68 -19.34
CA ASN A 127 -6.43 10.57 -20.46
C ASN A 127 -6.14 12.01 -20.05
N ASP A 128 -5.06 12.55 -20.57
CA ASP A 128 -4.57 13.90 -20.23
C ASP A 128 -5.47 14.99 -20.78
N SER A 129 -6.13 14.77 -21.93
CA SER A 129 -7.01 15.76 -22.57
C SER A 129 -8.24 16.09 -21.73
N ASN A 130 -8.86 15.06 -21.14
CA ASN A 130 -10.00 15.24 -20.26
C ASN A 130 -9.64 15.11 -18.76
N LYS A 131 -8.35 14.95 -18.44
CA LYS A 131 -7.82 14.85 -17.07
C LYS A 131 -8.52 13.75 -16.24
N LEU A 132 -8.81 12.61 -16.87
CA LEU A 132 -9.45 11.46 -16.25
C LEU A 132 -8.42 10.36 -16.03
N LYS A 133 -8.41 9.79 -14.81
CA LYS A 133 -7.66 8.59 -14.48
C LYS A 133 -8.61 7.54 -13.93
N TRP A 134 -8.42 6.30 -14.32
CA TRP A 134 -9.18 5.17 -13.80
C TRP A 134 -8.24 3.99 -13.58
N HIS A 135 -8.27 3.44 -12.38
CA HIS A 135 -7.53 2.23 -12.01
C HIS A 135 -8.50 1.16 -11.53
N ILE A 136 -8.27 -0.06 -11.96
CA ILE A 136 -8.90 -1.25 -11.41
C ILE A 136 -7.80 -2.22 -11.03
N GLY A 137 -7.88 -2.83 -9.86
CA GLY A 137 -6.83 -3.69 -9.34
C GLY A 137 -7.34 -4.81 -8.48
N GLY A 138 -6.51 -5.83 -8.36
CA GLY A 138 -6.75 -6.96 -7.48
C GLY A 138 -5.45 -7.51 -6.91
N ALA A 139 -5.53 -8.04 -5.68
CA ALA A 139 -4.44 -8.68 -4.98
C ALA A 139 -4.95 -9.95 -4.30
N PHE A 140 -4.06 -10.94 -4.16
CA PHE A 140 -4.37 -12.23 -3.59
C PHE A 140 -3.25 -12.68 -2.66
N ASN A 141 -3.62 -13.21 -1.48
CA ASN A 141 -2.68 -13.70 -0.49
C ASN A 141 -2.96 -15.16 -0.14
N GLN A 142 -1.90 -15.97 -0.10
CA GLN A 142 -1.94 -17.37 0.30
C GLN A 142 -0.65 -17.78 1.00
N ILE A 143 -0.64 -18.95 1.63
CA ILE A 143 0.54 -19.53 2.27
C ILE A 143 1.09 -20.61 1.35
N GLY A 144 2.30 -20.36 0.79
CA GLY A 144 3.08 -21.34 0.03
C GLY A 144 2.35 -21.86 -1.23
N GLU A 145 2.86 -22.98 -1.73
CA GLU A 145 2.39 -23.70 -2.92
C GLU A 145 1.88 -25.09 -2.50
N PRO A 146 0.62 -25.22 -1.99
CA PRO A 146 0.10 -26.49 -1.55
C PRO A 146 -0.23 -27.41 -2.73
N LEU A 147 -0.03 -28.72 -2.56
CA LEU A 147 -0.43 -29.73 -3.55
C LEU A 147 -1.93 -29.81 -3.73
N SER A 148 -2.71 -29.50 -2.68
CA SER A 148 -4.16 -29.44 -2.72
C SER A 148 -4.69 -28.47 -1.67
N GLY A 149 -5.76 -27.74 -2.00
CA GLY A 149 -6.41 -26.78 -1.13
C GLY A 149 -5.54 -25.56 -0.81
N THR A 150 -6.05 -24.37 -1.06
CA THR A 150 -5.33 -23.13 -0.77
C THR A 150 -5.36 -22.82 0.72
N LYS A 151 -4.19 -22.54 1.31
CA LYS A 151 -4.06 -22.13 2.71
C LYS A 151 -3.93 -20.60 2.79
N TYR A 152 -4.57 -20.00 3.78
CA TYR A 152 -4.60 -18.56 3.98
C TYR A 152 -4.08 -18.17 5.36
N THR A 153 -3.45 -17.00 5.46
CA THR A 153 -3.05 -16.42 6.75
C THR A 153 -4.24 -15.70 7.39
N LEU A 154 -4.29 -15.68 8.72
CA LEU A 154 -5.31 -14.92 9.47
C LEU A 154 -4.99 -13.42 9.52
N LYS A 155 -3.75 -13.03 9.23
CA LYS A 155 -3.28 -11.65 9.38
C LYS A 155 -3.53 -10.76 8.16
N ASN A 156 -3.78 -11.37 6.98
CA ASN A 156 -3.97 -10.64 5.72
C ASN A 156 -5.34 -10.98 5.12
N TYR A 157 -5.82 -10.13 4.21
CA TYR A 157 -6.95 -10.47 3.35
C TYR A 157 -6.57 -11.69 2.46
N LYS A 158 -7.57 -12.50 2.11
CA LYS A 158 -7.43 -13.54 1.08
C LYS A 158 -7.40 -12.91 -0.31
N VAL A 159 -8.35 -12.03 -0.55
CA VAL A 159 -8.54 -11.34 -1.82
C VAL A 159 -8.87 -9.89 -1.55
N LEU A 160 -8.30 -9.02 -2.36
CA LEU A 160 -8.59 -7.60 -2.41
C LEU A 160 -8.91 -7.23 -3.85
N GLY A 161 -10.03 -6.57 -4.09
CA GLY A 161 -10.36 -5.96 -5.36
C GLY A 161 -10.69 -4.49 -5.15
N PHE A 162 -10.31 -3.62 -6.07
CA PHE A 162 -10.68 -2.21 -5.96
C PHE A 162 -10.81 -1.55 -7.33
N THR A 163 -11.55 -0.47 -7.35
CA THR A 163 -11.55 0.50 -8.46
C THR A 163 -11.41 1.91 -7.91
N TRP A 164 -10.71 2.74 -8.63
CA TRP A 164 -10.49 4.14 -8.29
C TRP A 164 -10.57 5.00 -9.55
N VAL A 165 -11.32 6.08 -9.47
CA VAL A 165 -11.49 7.06 -10.56
C VAL A 165 -11.14 8.43 -10.03
N LYS A 166 -10.40 9.21 -10.82
CA LYS A 166 -10.08 10.61 -10.53
C LYS A 166 -10.39 11.49 -11.73
N LYS A 167 -11.07 12.57 -11.47
CA LYS A 167 -11.30 13.66 -12.41
C LYS A 167 -10.73 14.95 -11.84
N ASP A 168 -9.77 15.55 -12.56
CA ASP A 168 -9.28 16.88 -12.25
C ASP A 168 -10.07 17.90 -13.09
N PHE A 169 -10.50 18.98 -12.45
CA PHE A 169 -11.21 20.09 -13.08
C PHE A 169 -10.27 21.30 -13.25
N LYS A 170 -10.77 22.30 -13.94
CA LYS A 170 -10.12 23.62 -13.96
C LYS A 170 -10.16 24.24 -12.56
N ASN A 171 -9.28 25.21 -12.28
CA ASN A 171 -9.26 25.98 -11.03
C ASN A 171 -8.92 25.17 -9.77
N GLY A 172 -8.10 24.11 -9.88
CA GLY A 172 -7.56 23.40 -8.73
C GLY A 172 -8.52 22.46 -8.00
N HIS A 173 -9.67 22.14 -8.58
CA HIS A 173 -10.62 21.19 -8.04
C HIS A 173 -10.37 19.78 -8.57
N SER A 174 -10.57 18.77 -7.75
CA SER A 174 -10.62 17.37 -8.19
C SER A 174 -11.62 16.57 -7.40
N ILE A 175 -12.18 15.56 -8.03
CA ILE A 175 -13.02 14.56 -7.38
C ILE A 175 -12.44 13.18 -7.63
N THR A 176 -12.40 12.35 -6.60
CA THR A 176 -12.10 10.94 -6.73
C THR A 176 -13.24 10.10 -6.20
N GLY A 177 -13.35 8.89 -6.69
CA GLY A 177 -14.23 7.87 -6.17
C GLY A 177 -13.45 6.57 -6.04
N ILE A 178 -13.61 5.90 -4.92
CA ILE A 178 -12.97 4.61 -4.67
C ILE A 178 -14.01 3.60 -4.19
N ALA A 179 -13.87 2.35 -4.65
CA ALA A 179 -14.60 1.22 -4.12
C ALA A 179 -13.63 0.07 -3.89
N ILE A 180 -13.66 -0.54 -2.71
CA ILE A 180 -12.77 -1.61 -2.28
C ILE A 180 -13.62 -2.75 -1.75
N ALA A 181 -13.38 -3.95 -2.26
CA ALA A 181 -13.93 -5.19 -1.72
C ALA A 181 -12.79 -6.04 -1.19
N ASN A 182 -12.85 -6.44 0.07
CA ASN A 182 -11.85 -7.32 0.67
C ASN A 182 -12.52 -8.55 1.30
N GLY A 183 -11.90 -9.71 1.12
CA GLY A 183 -12.30 -10.97 1.71
C GLY A 183 -11.28 -11.40 2.75
N LEU A 184 -11.73 -11.54 4.00
CA LEU A 184 -10.92 -12.02 5.12
C LEU A 184 -11.20 -13.50 5.39
N ASN A 185 -10.23 -14.21 5.94
CA ASN A 185 -10.46 -15.55 6.43
C ASN A 185 -11.30 -15.50 7.72
N SER A 186 -12.23 -16.45 7.87
CA SER A 186 -12.91 -16.62 9.15
C SER A 186 -11.92 -17.10 10.22
N THR A 187 -11.96 -16.54 11.41
CA THR A 187 -11.16 -16.99 12.56
C THR A 187 -11.73 -18.26 13.18
N VAL A 188 -12.93 -18.70 12.79
CA VAL A 188 -13.51 -19.96 13.24
C VAL A 188 -12.69 -21.12 12.69
N LEU A 189 -12.14 -21.96 13.57
CA LEU A 189 -11.36 -23.14 13.20
C LEU A 189 -12.14 -23.99 12.18
N ASN A 190 -11.44 -24.38 11.09
CA ASN A 190 -12.00 -25.19 10.00
C ASN A 190 -13.12 -24.54 9.17
N SER A 191 -13.35 -23.23 9.28
CA SER A 191 -14.29 -22.55 8.40
C SER A 191 -13.58 -22.09 7.11
N SER A 192 -14.09 -22.54 5.96
CA SER A 192 -13.67 -22.03 4.64
C SER A 192 -14.40 -20.73 4.24
N LYS A 193 -15.28 -20.20 5.10
CA LYS A 193 -16.10 -19.04 4.78
C LYS A 193 -15.24 -17.79 4.69
N ILE A 194 -15.44 -17.05 3.60
CA ILE A 194 -14.86 -15.72 3.41
C ILE A 194 -15.83 -14.70 4.00
N LYS A 195 -15.34 -13.85 4.87
CA LYS A 195 -16.07 -12.67 5.34
C LYS A 195 -15.69 -11.50 4.44
N ALA A 196 -16.64 -11.02 3.67
CA ALA A 196 -16.41 -9.97 2.70
C ALA A 196 -16.98 -8.64 3.20
N THR A 197 -16.19 -7.58 3.06
CA THR A 197 -16.61 -6.21 3.27
C THR A 197 -16.40 -5.41 2.00
N CYS A 198 -17.28 -4.42 1.77
CA CYS A 198 -17.16 -3.46 0.69
C CYS A 198 -17.15 -2.05 1.30
N THR A 199 -16.15 -1.25 0.92
CA THR A 199 -16.04 0.16 1.33
C THR A 199 -16.01 1.00 0.07
N PHE A 200 -16.80 2.05 -0.02
CA PHE A 200 -16.80 2.95 -1.16
C PHE A 200 -17.13 4.38 -0.73
N GLY A 201 -16.68 5.33 -1.52
CA GLY A 201 -17.00 6.73 -1.30
C GLY A 201 -16.24 7.70 -2.18
N PRO A 202 -16.74 8.95 -2.25
CA PRO A 202 -16.06 10.05 -2.93
C PRO A 202 -15.12 10.81 -1.99
N LEU A 203 -14.10 11.43 -2.61
CA LEU A 203 -13.25 12.43 -2.00
C LEU A 203 -13.16 13.65 -2.94
N TYR A 204 -13.46 14.82 -2.42
CA TYR A 204 -13.33 16.07 -3.13
C TYR A 204 -12.17 16.88 -2.58
N ASN A 205 -11.31 17.37 -3.47
CA ASN A 205 -10.19 18.23 -3.11
C ASN A 205 -10.32 19.57 -3.82
N TYR A 206 -9.97 20.64 -3.11
CA TYR A 206 -9.81 21.96 -3.72
C TYR A 206 -8.46 22.56 -3.33
N ASN A 207 -7.90 23.33 -4.27
CA ASN A 207 -6.68 24.11 -4.07
C ASN A 207 -6.82 25.41 -4.85
N LEU A 208 -7.28 26.44 -4.20
CA LEU A 208 -7.60 27.73 -4.83
C LEU A 208 -7.09 28.88 -3.96
N ASN A 209 -6.33 29.80 -4.56
CA ASN A 209 -5.86 31.03 -3.93
C ASN A 209 -5.14 30.80 -2.58
N GLY A 210 -4.34 29.73 -2.49
CA GLY A 210 -3.63 29.38 -1.25
C GLY A 210 -4.44 28.57 -0.23
N TRP A 211 -5.75 28.46 -0.42
CA TRP A 211 -6.60 27.60 0.40
C TRP A 211 -6.65 26.19 -0.14
N LYS A 212 -6.43 25.22 0.74
CA LYS A 212 -6.52 23.79 0.42
C LYS A 212 -7.49 23.10 1.38
N GLY A 213 -8.31 22.23 0.84
CA GLY A 213 -9.20 21.43 1.66
C GLY A 213 -9.57 20.12 0.99
N THR A 214 -9.97 19.17 1.83
CA THR A 214 -10.38 17.84 1.42
C THR A 214 -11.66 17.50 2.17
N LEU A 215 -12.68 17.04 1.44
CA LEU A 215 -13.95 16.54 1.97
C LEU A 215 -14.18 15.15 1.42
N GLY A 216 -14.39 14.16 2.29
CA GLY A 216 -14.66 12.78 1.91
C GLY A 216 -15.75 12.16 2.76
N ALA A 217 -16.50 11.24 2.16
CA ALA A 217 -17.49 10.41 2.85
C ALA A 217 -17.34 8.97 2.36
N TYR A 218 -17.31 8.03 3.31
CA TYR A 218 -17.15 6.61 3.02
C TYR A 218 -18.25 5.80 3.69
N PHE A 219 -18.74 4.80 2.96
CA PHE A 219 -19.69 3.82 3.45
C PHE A 219 -19.03 2.45 3.43
N GLN A 220 -19.26 1.69 4.49
CA GLN A 220 -18.80 0.31 4.58
C GLN A 220 -19.96 -0.61 4.94
N GLY A 221 -20.09 -1.70 4.21
CA GLY A 221 -21.04 -2.77 4.45
C GLY A 221 -20.38 -4.13 4.31
N GLY A 222 -21.06 -5.18 4.77
CA GLY A 222 -20.59 -6.56 4.68
C GLY A 222 -20.56 -7.27 6.02
N LYS A 223 -19.96 -8.49 6.04
CA LYS A 223 -19.85 -9.30 7.25
C LYS A 223 -18.46 -9.18 7.85
N THR A 224 -18.38 -8.73 9.11
CA THR A 224 -17.19 -8.74 9.95
C THR A 224 -17.23 -9.91 10.94
N GLU A 225 -16.18 -10.11 11.74
CA GLU A 225 -16.14 -11.19 12.75
C GLU A 225 -17.17 -11.06 13.86
N ASN A 226 -17.68 -9.85 14.07
CA ASN A 226 -18.59 -9.50 15.15
C ASN A 226 -20.06 -9.35 14.70
N ASN A 227 -20.38 -9.72 13.46
CA ASN A 227 -21.75 -9.70 12.91
C ASN A 227 -22.07 -10.99 12.16
#